data_304c5c47bbd971457a7421fa6da4537e
#
_entry.id   304c5c47bbd971457a7421fa6da4537e
#
_cell.length_a   1.000
_cell.length_b   1.000
_cell.length_c   1.000
_cell.angle_alpha   90.00
_cell.angle_beta   90.00
_cell.angle_gamma   90.00
#
_symmetry.space_group_name_H-M   'P 1'
#
loop_
_entity.id
_entity.type
_entity.pdbx_description
1 polymer ?
#
loop_
_entity_poly.entity_id
_entity_poly.type
_entity_poly.pdbx_seq_one_letter_code
_entity_poly.pdbx_strand_id
1 'polypeptide(L)'
;YYENIFSSNFFEKVDGMKVRRKYRIRTYAKTLDMDTPIFFEIKGRNLERTYKKRMKIEYRYLDFFLNKELHCKLLNIYPGNEMIKNFVYDTFKKDIKPYILIDYIRRPYVNKFGLYFRLTFDKNLLSTRGKNLFNDKSHLSWLECKAGYTILEVKFDRSIPAWFHRIIQSYNLNRRSISKFAIGMTTCGIAEETSA
;
A
#
# COMPACT_ATOMS: atom_id res chain seq x y z
N TYR A 1 -1.71 -5.19 3.87
CA TYR A 1 -0.68 -4.47 4.60
C TYR A 1 -0.38 -5.16 5.93
N TYR A 2 0.85 -5.02 6.36
CA TYR A 2 1.32 -5.52 7.66
C TYR A 2 1.25 -4.43 8.72
N GLU A 3 0.81 -4.82 9.90
CA GLU A 3 0.72 -3.93 11.07
C GLU A 3 0.80 -4.77 12.35
N ASN A 4 1.05 -4.13 13.48
CA ASN A 4 0.93 -4.74 14.79
C ASN A 4 -0.33 -4.25 15.54
N ILE A 5 -0.59 -4.82 16.70
CA ILE A 5 -1.77 -4.47 17.51
C ILE A 5 -1.76 -3.03 18.01
N PHE A 6 -0.58 -2.40 18.11
CA PHE A 6 -0.39 -1.01 18.54
C PHE A 6 -0.45 -0.01 17.38
N SER A 7 -0.72 -0.47 16.15
CA SER A 7 -0.77 0.38 14.96
C SER A 7 0.49 1.21 14.72
N SER A 8 1.67 0.64 15.04
CA SER A 8 2.94 1.38 15.02
C SER A 8 3.27 1.99 13.66
N ASN A 9 3.04 1.27 12.55
CA ASN A 9 3.30 1.82 11.21
C ASN A 9 2.30 2.92 10.82
N PHE A 10 1.10 2.92 11.41
CA PHE A 10 0.12 3.99 11.26
C PHE A 10 0.62 5.26 11.93
N PHE A 11 0.97 5.18 13.23
CA PHE A 11 1.45 6.33 13.99
C PHE A 11 2.80 6.84 13.47
N GLU A 12 3.76 5.98 13.11
CA GLU A 12 4.99 6.41 12.44
C GLU A 12 4.73 7.28 11.20
N LYS A 13 3.60 7.07 10.50
CA LYS A 13 3.21 7.91 9.34
C LYS A 13 2.55 9.20 9.80
N VAL A 14 1.65 9.16 10.79
CA VAL A 14 0.92 10.33 11.30
C VAL A 14 1.90 11.30 11.95
N ASP A 15 2.76 10.81 12.83
CA ASP A 15 3.77 11.59 13.56
C ASP A 15 4.94 12.05 12.66
N GLY A 16 4.89 11.70 11.38
CA GLY A 16 5.88 12.16 10.41
C GLY A 16 7.28 11.58 10.60
N MET A 17 7.45 10.45 11.30
CA MET A 17 8.76 9.86 11.60
C MET A 17 9.66 9.80 10.37
N LYS A 18 10.89 10.27 10.54
CA LYS A 18 11.87 10.40 9.44
C LYS A 18 12.38 9.06 8.92
N VAL A 19 12.40 8.04 9.77
CA VAL A 19 12.82 6.69 9.39
C VAL A 19 11.67 5.73 9.66
N ARG A 20 11.08 5.17 8.60
CA ARG A 20 9.97 4.22 8.69
C ARG A 20 9.88 3.31 7.48
N ARG A 21 9.30 2.13 7.66
CA ARG A 21 9.06 1.15 6.60
C ARG A 21 7.67 0.54 6.75
N LYS A 22 6.99 0.37 5.62
CA LYS A 22 5.71 -0.35 5.53
C LYS A 22 5.82 -1.48 4.54
N TYR A 23 5.25 -2.62 4.88
CA TYR A 23 5.23 -3.81 4.07
C TYR A 23 3.82 -4.08 3.56
N ARG A 24 3.73 -4.58 2.34
CA ARG A 24 2.47 -5.07 1.81
C ARG A 24 2.66 -6.16 0.78
N ILE A 25 1.68 -7.03 0.67
CA ILE A 25 1.49 -7.88 -0.49
C ILE A 25 0.46 -7.21 -1.40
N ARG A 26 0.66 -7.32 -2.69
CA ARG A 26 -0.21 -6.71 -3.67
C ARG A 26 -0.43 -7.63 -4.86
N THR A 27 -1.69 -7.70 -5.29
CA THR A 27 -2.08 -8.26 -6.59
C THR A 27 -2.94 -7.28 -7.37
N TYR A 28 -3.09 -7.51 -8.66
CA TYR A 28 -4.04 -6.83 -9.54
C TYR A 28 -5.15 -7.78 -10.04
N ALA A 29 -5.04 -9.06 -9.71
CA ALA A 29 -6.03 -10.07 -10.05
C ALA A 29 -7.17 -10.09 -9.03
N LYS A 30 -8.35 -10.50 -9.48
CA LYS A 30 -9.52 -10.72 -8.62
C LYS A 30 -9.55 -12.12 -8.03
N THR A 31 -9.04 -13.07 -8.77
CA THR A 31 -8.96 -14.50 -8.39
C THR A 31 -7.51 -14.91 -8.26
N LEU A 32 -7.28 -15.95 -7.50
CA LEU A 32 -5.96 -16.55 -7.31
C LEU A 32 -5.83 -17.79 -8.18
N ASP A 33 -4.83 -17.79 -9.03
CA ASP A 33 -4.36 -18.95 -9.79
C ASP A 33 -2.83 -19.01 -9.77
N MET A 34 -2.23 -20.04 -10.36
CA MET A 34 -0.79 -20.24 -10.34
C MET A 34 -0.01 -19.13 -11.06
N ASP A 35 -0.63 -18.48 -12.05
CA ASP A 35 -0.02 -17.41 -12.85
C ASP A 35 -0.30 -16.02 -12.31
N THR A 36 -1.15 -15.91 -11.27
CA THR A 36 -1.52 -14.63 -10.66
C THR A 36 -0.28 -13.85 -10.21
N PRO A 37 -0.05 -12.64 -10.75
CA PRO A 37 1.08 -11.82 -10.36
C PRO A 37 0.89 -11.27 -8.94
N ILE A 38 1.68 -11.78 -8.01
CA ILE A 38 1.72 -11.34 -6.62
C ILE A 38 3.04 -10.62 -6.37
N PHE A 39 2.99 -9.51 -5.66
CA PHE A 39 4.14 -8.69 -5.36
C PHE A 39 4.28 -8.44 -3.87
N PHE A 40 5.48 -8.65 -3.36
CA PHE A 40 5.88 -8.12 -2.06
C PHE A 40 6.53 -6.75 -2.25
N GLU A 41 6.07 -5.77 -1.51
CA GLU A 41 6.54 -4.39 -1.63
C GLU A 41 6.92 -3.81 -0.27
N ILE A 42 8.06 -3.10 -0.25
CA ILE A 42 8.46 -2.22 0.85
C ILE A 42 8.33 -0.79 0.39
N LYS A 43 7.65 0.04 1.16
CA LYS A 43 7.66 1.49 1.02
C LYS A 43 8.26 2.08 2.27
N GLY A 44 9.40 2.74 2.13
CA GLY A 44 10.12 3.33 3.24
C GLY A 44 10.40 4.82 3.03
N ARG A 45 10.72 5.46 4.13
CA ARG A 45 11.33 6.79 4.18
C ARG A 45 12.61 6.67 5.02
N ASN A 46 13.66 7.30 4.56
CA ASN A 46 14.88 7.49 5.33
C ASN A 46 15.26 8.96 5.21
N LEU A 47 15.08 9.70 6.30
CA LEU A 47 15.17 11.15 6.34
C LEU A 47 14.26 11.80 5.29
N GLU A 48 14.82 12.55 4.35
CA GLU A 48 14.06 13.24 3.30
C GLU A 48 13.75 12.35 2.08
N ARG A 49 14.40 11.19 1.97
CA ARG A 49 14.26 10.31 0.80
C ARG A 49 13.23 9.22 1.04
N THR A 50 12.30 9.10 0.11
CA THR A 50 11.38 7.96 0.06
C THR A 50 11.88 6.93 -0.93
N TYR A 51 11.75 5.66 -0.58
CA TYR A 51 12.10 4.55 -1.47
C TYR A 51 10.99 3.52 -1.55
N LYS A 52 10.98 2.82 -2.66
CA LYS A 52 10.09 1.68 -2.88
C LYS A 52 10.89 0.54 -3.48
N LYS A 53 10.81 -0.62 -2.85
CA LYS A 53 11.35 -1.87 -3.38
C LYS A 53 10.21 -2.84 -3.64
N ARG A 54 10.33 -3.67 -4.67
CA ARG A 54 9.32 -4.64 -5.07
C ARG A 54 9.99 -5.91 -5.56
N MET A 55 9.43 -7.06 -5.20
CA MET A 55 9.75 -8.35 -5.78
C MET A 55 8.47 -9.11 -6.13
N LYS A 56 8.53 -9.97 -7.15
CA LYS A 56 7.46 -10.91 -7.45
C LYS A 56 7.55 -12.08 -6.48
N ILE A 57 6.39 -12.53 -5.98
CA ILE A 57 6.26 -13.74 -5.16
C ILE A 57 5.66 -14.80 -6.04
N GLU A 58 6.23 -16.01 -6.03
CA GLU A 58 5.59 -17.17 -6.60
C GLU A 58 4.44 -17.62 -5.71
N TYR A 59 3.34 -18.06 -6.32
CA TYR A 59 2.12 -18.48 -5.62
C TYR A 59 2.41 -19.47 -4.48
N ARG A 60 3.24 -20.50 -4.72
CA ARG A 60 3.61 -21.53 -3.72
C ARG A 60 4.25 -20.97 -2.44
N TYR A 61 4.79 -19.76 -2.49
CA TYR A 61 5.42 -19.12 -1.33
C TYR A 61 4.54 -18.07 -0.66
N LEU A 62 3.32 -17.84 -1.14
CA LEU A 62 2.44 -16.81 -0.59
C LEU A 62 2.16 -17.01 0.91
N ASP A 63 1.90 -18.25 1.32
CA ASP A 63 1.62 -18.58 2.72
C ASP A 63 2.77 -18.24 3.67
N PHE A 64 4.01 -18.33 3.19
CA PHE A 64 5.17 -17.94 3.98
C PHE A 64 5.22 -16.43 4.27
N PHE A 65 4.54 -15.61 3.49
CA PHE A 65 4.38 -14.19 3.75
C PHE A 65 3.15 -13.88 4.59
N LEU A 66 2.09 -14.68 4.52
CA LEU A 66 0.84 -14.45 5.23
C LEU A 66 0.86 -14.96 6.68
N ASN A 67 1.67 -15.94 6.98
CA ASN A 67 1.78 -16.55 8.30
C ASN A 67 3.09 -16.16 8.98
N LYS A 68 2.99 -15.39 10.05
CA LYS A 68 4.15 -14.86 10.80
C LYS A 68 5.13 -15.95 11.22
N GLU A 69 4.61 -17.09 11.67
CA GLU A 69 5.40 -18.24 12.13
C GLU A 69 6.31 -18.83 11.03
N LEU A 70 5.95 -18.61 9.77
CA LEU A 70 6.71 -19.09 8.62
C LEU A 70 7.71 -18.06 8.08
N HIS A 71 7.69 -16.81 8.57
CA HIS A 71 8.52 -15.74 8.01
C HIS A 71 10.03 -16.05 8.03
N CYS A 72 10.54 -16.75 9.04
CA CYS A 72 11.95 -17.15 9.09
C CYS A 72 12.35 -18.04 7.92
N LYS A 73 11.46 -18.90 7.43
CA LYS A 73 11.72 -19.77 6.30
C LYS A 73 11.96 -19.01 4.99
N LEU A 74 11.48 -17.76 4.89
CA LEU A 74 11.74 -16.89 3.76
C LEU A 74 13.23 -16.59 3.57
N LEU A 75 14.04 -16.61 4.62
CA LEU A 75 15.50 -16.45 4.53
C LEU A 75 16.16 -17.55 3.73
N ASN A 76 15.64 -18.77 3.83
CA ASN A 76 16.12 -19.94 3.08
C ASN A 76 15.58 -19.96 1.65
N ILE A 77 14.34 -19.49 1.44
CA ILE A 77 13.71 -19.42 0.11
C ILE A 77 14.35 -18.32 -0.75
N TYR A 78 14.72 -17.21 -0.12
CA TYR A 78 15.31 -16.04 -0.79
C TYR A 78 16.68 -15.69 -0.18
N PRO A 79 17.70 -16.55 -0.31
CA PRO A 79 18.99 -16.34 0.33
C PRO A 79 19.64 -15.03 -0.17
N GLY A 80 20.21 -14.27 0.75
CA GLY A 80 20.89 -13.00 0.43
C GLY A 80 19.97 -11.81 0.11
N ASN A 81 18.65 -12.00 0.04
CA ASN A 81 17.72 -10.93 -0.31
C ASN A 81 17.52 -9.93 0.85
N GLU A 82 18.05 -8.72 0.69
CA GLU A 82 17.97 -7.66 1.70
C GLU A 82 16.53 -7.22 2.04
N MET A 83 15.58 -7.32 1.09
CA MET A 83 14.18 -7.01 1.39
C MET A 83 13.60 -8.01 2.40
N ILE A 84 13.91 -9.29 2.18
CA ILE A 84 13.44 -10.37 3.04
C ILE A 84 14.11 -10.31 4.41
N LYS A 85 15.42 -10.09 4.48
CA LYS A 85 16.13 -9.90 5.76
C LYS A 85 15.51 -8.77 6.59
N ASN A 86 15.31 -7.60 5.96
CA ASN A 86 14.66 -6.46 6.64
C ASN A 86 13.22 -6.76 7.08
N PHE A 87 12.47 -7.49 6.26
CA PHE A 87 11.10 -7.88 6.57
C PHE A 87 11.04 -8.82 7.78
N VAL A 88 11.84 -9.89 7.75
CA VAL A 88 11.91 -10.86 8.85
C VAL A 88 12.35 -10.16 10.14
N TYR A 89 13.40 -9.33 10.07
CA TYR A 89 13.85 -8.56 11.23
C TYR A 89 12.72 -7.67 11.81
N ASP A 90 12.03 -6.89 10.97
CA ASP A 90 10.96 -6.00 11.42
C ASP A 90 9.74 -6.78 11.93
N THR A 91 9.46 -7.97 11.37
CA THR A 91 8.39 -8.85 11.87
C THR A 91 8.59 -9.22 13.33
N PHE A 92 9.82 -9.60 13.71
CA PHE A 92 10.11 -9.96 15.09
C PHE A 92 10.28 -8.73 15.99
N LYS A 93 10.94 -7.68 15.51
CA LYS A 93 11.17 -6.47 16.28
C LYS A 93 9.87 -5.70 16.60
N LYS A 94 8.95 -5.60 15.65
CA LYS A 94 7.72 -4.80 15.75
C LYS A 94 6.46 -5.64 15.91
N ASP A 95 6.57 -6.95 15.90
CA ASP A 95 5.43 -7.88 15.93
C ASP A 95 4.41 -7.65 14.80
N ILE A 96 4.89 -7.29 13.60
CA ILE A 96 4.00 -7.04 12.46
C ILE A 96 3.53 -8.33 11.81
N LYS A 97 2.27 -8.33 11.39
CA LYS A 97 1.60 -9.43 10.65
C LYS A 97 0.65 -8.86 9.61
N PRO A 98 0.17 -9.65 8.64
CA PRO A 98 -0.91 -9.20 7.78
C PRO A 98 -2.11 -8.77 8.61
N TYR A 99 -2.61 -7.55 8.40
CA TYR A 99 -3.55 -6.92 9.32
C TYR A 99 -4.77 -6.32 8.63
N ILE A 100 -4.57 -5.63 7.52
CA ILE A 100 -5.64 -4.93 6.81
C ILE A 100 -5.54 -5.17 5.31
N LEU A 101 -6.69 -5.41 4.69
CA LEU A 101 -6.88 -5.49 3.25
C LEU A 101 -7.43 -4.16 2.73
N ILE A 102 -6.96 -3.75 1.55
CA ILE A 102 -7.42 -2.56 0.87
C ILE A 102 -7.64 -2.89 -0.59
N ASP A 103 -8.86 -2.70 -1.06
CA ASP A 103 -9.25 -2.88 -2.45
C ASP A 103 -9.69 -1.56 -3.08
N TYR A 104 -9.44 -1.38 -4.36
CA TYR A 104 -9.89 -0.22 -5.12
C TYR A 104 -9.76 -0.46 -6.63
N ILE A 105 -10.56 0.25 -7.40
CA ILE A 105 -10.49 0.24 -8.86
C ILE A 105 -9.55 1.35 -9.31
N ARG A 106 -8.52 0.98 -10.09
CA ARG A 106 -7.51 1.91 -10.61
C ARG A 106 -7.62 2.09 -12.13
N ARG A 107 -7.73 3.34 -12.57
CA ARG A 107 -7.64 3.72 -13.98
C ARG A 107 -6.42 4.62 -14.22
N PRO A 108 -5.33 4.09 -14.79
CA PRO A 108 -4.15 4.87 -15.13
C PRO A 108 -4.26 5.47 -16.53
N TYR A 109 -3.74 6.69 -16.69
CA TYR A 109 -3.56 7.38 -17.96
C TYR A 109 -2.13 7.86 -18.04
N VAL A 110 -1.44 7.57 -19.12
CA VAL A 110 -0.04 7.94 -19.33
C VAL A 110 0.04 8.77 -20.59
N ASN A 111 0.80 9.87 -20.53
CA ASN A 111 1.11 10.65 -21.72
C ASN A 111 1.91 9.79 -22.70
N LYS A 112 1.53 9.82 -23.98
CA LYS A 112 2.21 9.09 -25.06
C LYS A 112 3.40 9.87 -25.63
N PHE A 113 3.39 11.18 -25.50
CA PHE A 113 4.36 12.08 -26.14
C PHE A 113 4.98 13.02 -25.12
N GLY A 114 6.26 13.34 -25.30
CA GLY A 114 6.97 14.29 -24.46
C GLY A 114 7.39 13.75 -23.07
N LEU A 115 7.49 14.63 -22.10
CA LEU A 115 7.90 14.29 -20.75
C LEU A 115 6.91 13.35 -20.06
N TYR A 116 7.45 12.50 -19.19
CA TYR A 116 6.61 11.57 -18.41
C TYR A 116 5.59 12.34 -17.58
N PHE A 117 4.32 12.04 -17.86
CA PHE A 117 3.18 12.54 -17.11
C PHE A 117 2.14 11.43 -16.98
N ARG A 118 1.73 11.12 -15.76
CA ARG A 118 0.78 10.05 -15.49
C ARG A 118 -0.28 10.52 -14.49
N LEU A 119 -1.52 10.32 -14.88
CA LEU A 119 -2.68 10.44 -14.01
C LEU A 119 -3.17 9.05 -13.59
N THR A 120 -3.64 8.94 -12.38
CA THR A 120 -4.23 7.69 -11.88
C THR A 120 -5.45 8.04 -11.05
N PHE A 121 -6.60 7.50 -11.42
CA PHE A 121 -7.84 7.63 -10.67
C PHE A 121 -8.10 6.34 -9.90
N ASP A 122 -8.19 6.44 -8.58
CA ASP A 122 -8.53 5.33 -7.70
C ASP A 122 -9.92 5.57 -7.12
N LYS A 123 -10.85 4.65 -7.44
CA LYS A 123 -12.28 4.71 -7.05
C LYS A 123 -12.65 3.51 -6.20
N ASN A 124 -13.78 3.62 -5.50
CA ASN A 124 -14.38 2.54 -4.71
C ASN A 124 -13.34 1.96 -3.75
N LEU A 125 -12.75 2.83 -2.94
CA LEU A 125 -11.77 2.41 -1.94
C LEU A 125 -12.49 1.67 -0.82
N LEU A 126 -12.16 0.40 -0.66
CA LEU A 126 -12.72 -0.48 0.37
C LEU A 126 -11.61 -0.95 1.30
N SER A 127 -11.93 -1.15 2.57
CA SER A 127 -11.03 -1.74 3.54
C SER A 127 -11.74 -2.75 4.43
N THR A 128 -10.97 -3.75 4.91
CA THR A 128 -11.44 -4.71 5.89
C THR A 128 -10.27 -5.24 6.72
N ARG A 129 -10.54 -5.67 7.95
CA ARG A 129 -9.56 -6.42 8.74
C ARG A 129 -9.41 -7.82 8.13
N GLY A 130 -8.18 -8.27 7.96
CA GLY A 130 -7.93 -9.62 7.43
C GLY A 130 -6.54 -9.81 6.89
N LYS A 131 -6.19 -11.08 6.66
CA LYS A 131 -4.88 -11.50 6.16
C LYS A 131 -4.92 -12.10 4.74
N ASN A 132 -6.04 -12.62 4.31
CA ASN A 132 -6.14 -13.40 3.07
C ASN A 132 -6.54 -12.51 1.90
N LEU A 133 -5.64 -12.36 0.92
CA LEU A 133 -5.81 -11.50 -0.26
C LEU A 133 -6.99 -11.89 -1.17
N PHE A 134 -7.34 -13.16 -1.19
CA PHE A 134 -8.28 -13.75 -2.15
C PHE A 134 -9.48 -14.42 -1.48
N ASN A 135 -9.76 -14.07 -0.23
CA ASN A 135 -10.98 -14.53 0.41
C ASN A 135 -12.20 -14.06 -0.37
N ASP A 136 -13.19 -14.92 -0.44
CA ASP A 136 -14.49 -14.54 -0.96
C ASP A 136 -14.99 -13.30 -0.21
N LYS A 137 -15.30 -12.25 -0.98
CA LYS A 137 -15.76 -10.97 -0.43
C LYS A 137 -17.05 -11.10 0.37
N SER A 138 -17.80 -12.18 0.16
CA SER A 138 -19.05 -12.48 0.87
C SER A 138 -18.85 -12.73 2.37
N HIS A 139 -17.67 -13.18 2.80
CA HIS A 139 -17.36 -13.49 4.20
C HIS A 139 -16.62 -12.37 4.95
N LEU A 140 -16.32 -11.25 4.28
CA LEU A 140 -15.60 -10.13 4.88
C LEU A 140 -16.49 -8.89 4.93
N SER A 141 -16.53 -8.26 6.10
CA SER A 141 -17.18 -6.94 6.26
C SER A 141 -16.33 -5.85 5.64
N TRP A 142 -16.52 -5.60 4.34
CA TRP A 142 -15.86 -4.50 3.65
C TRP A 142 -16.53 -3.18 3.98
N LEU A 143 -15.72 -2.21 4.40
CA LEU A 143 -16.15 -0.85 4.69
C LEU A 143 -15.69 0.08 3.57
N GLU A 144 -16.60 0.92 3.11
CA GLU A 144 -16.27 1.93 2.10
C GLU A 144 -15.48 3.07 2.74
N CYS A 145 -14.32 3.35 2.15
CA CYS A 145 -13.44 4.43 2.58
C CYS A 145 -13.73 5.69 1.77
N LYS A 146 -14.17 6.77 2.42
CA LYS A 146 -14.45 8.03 1.72
C LYS A 146 -15.45 7.85 0.58
N ALA A 147 -16.68 7.44 0.90
CA ALA A 147 -17.79 7.28 -0.04
C ALA A 147 -17.93 8.48 -0.98
N GLY A 148 -18.16 8.22 -2.27
CA GLY A 148 -18.30 9.27 -3.29
C GLY A 148 -17.00 9.95 -3.74
N TYR A 149 -15.85 9.68 -3.13
CA TYR A 149 -14.58 10.30 -3.50
C TYR A 149 -13.78 9.44 -4.49
N THR A 150 -13.09 10.15 -5.38
CA THR A 150 -12.06 9.57 -6.27
C THR A 150 -10.71 10.18 -5.91
N ILE A 151 -9.71 9.33 -5.72
CA ILE A 151 -8.34 9.80 -5.45
C ILE A 151 -7.63 9.98 -6.78
N LEU A 152 -7.25 11.23 -7.09
CA LEU A 152 -6.39 11.56 -8.21
C LEU A 152 -4.93 11.58 -7.76
N GLU A 153 -4.11 10.70 -8.34
CA GLU A 153 -2.66 10.67 -8.17
C GLU A 153 -1.99 11.18 -9.44
N VAL A 154 -1.18 12.22 -9.32
CA VAL A 154 -0.43 12.81 -10.44
C VAL A 154 1.05 12.52 -10.25
N LYS A 155 1.68 12.00 -11.32
CA LYS A 155 3.14 11.77 -11.37
C LYS A 155 3.73 12.44 -12.60
N PHE A 156 4.84 13.11 -12.41
CA PHE A 156 5.56 13.81 -13.46
C PHE A 156 7.06 13.88 -13.11
N ASP A 157 7.93 14.05 -14.13
CA ASP A 157 9.38 14.07 -13.92
C ASP A 157 9.88 15.44 -13.49
N ARG A 158 9.56 16.48 -14.22
CA ARG A 158 10.10 17.84 -14.00
C ARG A 158 9.05 18.83 -13.56
N SER A 159 8.01 19.01 -14.36
CA SER A 159 6.95 19.97 -14.12
C SER A 159 5.58 19.42 -14.54
N ILE A 160 4.56 19.97 -13.93
CA ILE A 160 3.18 19.70 -14.36
C ILE A 160 2.96 20.45 -15.68
N PRO A 161 2.41 19.78 -16.73
CA PRO A 161 2.07 20.43 -17.98
C PRO A 161 1.13 21.62 -17.79
N ALA A 162 1.33 22.72 -18.52
CA ALA A 162 0.54 23.93 -18.38
C ALA A 162 -0.98 23.72 -18.57
N TRP A 163 -1.36 22.82 -19.49
CA TRP A 163 -2.77 22.47 -19.69
C TRP A 163 -3.38 21.81 -18.44
N PHE A 164 -2.62 20.97 -17.74
CA PHE A 164 -3.11 20.30 -16.54
C PHE A 164 -3.11 21.25 -15.34
N HIS A 165 -2.17 22.18 -15.28
CA HIS A 165 -2.17 23.23 -14.27
C HIS A 165 -3.44 24.08 -14.34
N ARG A 166 -3.90 24.44 -15.57
CA ARG A 166 -5.18 25.15 -15.77
C ARG A 166 -6.38 24.32 -15.26
N ILE A 167 -6.37 23.00 -15.47
CA ILE A 167 -7.42 22.10 -14.95
C ILE A 167 -7.43 22.11 -13.41
N ILE A 168 -6.25 22.00 -12.78
CA ILE A 168 -6.15 22.06 -11.31
C ILE A 168 -6.78 23.36 -10.79
N GLN A 169 -6.50 24.49 -11.43
CA GLN A 169 -7.03 25.79 -11.04
C GLN A 169 -8.55 25.88 -11.27
N SER A 170 -9.04 25.49 -12.46
CA SER A 170 -10.47 25.61 -12.79
C SER A 170 -11.37 24.72 -11.91
N TYR A 171 -10.86 23.59 -11.44
CA TYR A 171 -11.57 22.71 -10.51
C TYR A 171 -11.21 22.94 -9.05
N ASN A 172 -10.42 23.98 -8.73
CA ASN A 172 -9.95 24.30 -7.37
C ASN A 172 -9.38 23.09 -6.63
N LEU A 173 -8.57 22.27 -7.34
CA LEU A 173 -7.99 21.07 -6.77
C LEU A 173 -6.78 21.40 -5.90
N ASN A 174 -6.80 20.95 -4.67
CA ASN A 174 -5.71 21.15 -3.71
C ASN A 174 -4.92 19.87 -3.48
N ARG A 175 -3.59 20.00 -3.37
CA ARG A 175 -2.72 18.88 -3.02
C ARG A 175 -2.98 18.42 -1.59
N ARG A 176 -3.22 17.12 -1.44
CA ARG A 176 -3.41 16.47 -0.14
C ARG A 176 -2.43 15.30 0.03
N SER A 177 -1.96 15.09 1.27
CA SER A 177 -1.20 13.90 1.63
C SER A 177 -2.17 12.75 1.91
N ILE A 178 -2.33 11.84 0.95
CA ILE A 178 -3.29 10.74 1.04
C ILE A 178 -2.53 9.41 1.21
N SER A 179 -2.91 8.64 2.22
CA SER A 179 -2.44 7.28 2.45
C SER A 179 -3.62 6.33 2.52
N LYS A 180 -3.83 5.50 1.48
CA LYS A 180 -4.91 4.49 1.48
C LYS A 180 -4.84 3.56 2.70
N PHE A 181 -3.61 3.23 3.14
CA PHE A 181 -3.40 2.45 4.36
C PHE A 181 -3.95 3.18 5.58
N ALA A 182 -3.61 4.46 5.78
CA ALA A 182 -4.10 5.21 6.93
C ALA A 182 -5.64 5.37 6.88
N ILE A 183 -6.19 5.74 5.72
CA ILE A 183 -7.63 5.82 5.53
C ILE A 183 -8.31 4.49 5.89
N GLY A 184 -7.78 3.37 5.40
CA GLY A 184 -8.34 2.05 5.70
C GLY A 184 -8.27 1.70 7.19
N MET A 185 -7.16 2.01 7.87
CA MET A 185 -7.02 1.80 9.31
C MET A 185 -8.07 2.60 10.10
N THR A 186 -8.24 3.86 9.75
CA THR A 186 -9.26 4.74 10.38
C THR A 186 -10.68 4.25 10.09
N THR A 187 -10.99 3.91 8.82
CA THR A 187 -12.32 3.42 8.43
C THR A 187 -12.69 2.12 9.15
N CYS A 188 -11.72 1.23 9.39
CA CYS A 188 -11.94 -0.01 10.14
C CYS A 188 -11.95 0.19 11.67
N GLY A 189 -11.86 1.41 12.18
CA GLY A 189 -11.79 1.68 13.62
C GLY A 189 -10.58 1.02 14.29
N ILE A 190 -9.46 0.90 13.57
CA ILE A 190 -8.24 0.27 14.10
C ILE A 190 -7.33 1.31 14.76
N ALA A 191 -7.22 2.48 14.14
CA ALA A 191 -6.43 3.59 14.65
C ALA A 191 -7.02 4.91 14.16
N GLU A 192 -6.97 5.94 14.97
CA GLU A 192 -7.45 7.28 14.65
C GLU A 192 -6.30 8.28 14.70
N GLU A 193 -6.33 9.25 13.78
CA GLU A 193 -5.46 10.42 13.89
C GLU A 193 -6.03 11.26 15.04
N THR A 194 -5.32 11.34 16.17
CA THR A 194 -5.65 12.31 17.20
C THR A 194 -5.55 13.70 16.59
N SER A 195 -6.67 14.38 16.45
CA SER A 195 -6.69 15.81 16.09
C SER A 195 -5.99 16.57 17.22
N ALA A 196 -4.78 17.04 16.93
CA ALA A 196 -4.12 18.04 17.76
C ALA A 196 -4.75 19.41 17.50
#